data_b49039fa1e954174a59170864c2fc6f9
#
_entry.id   b49039fa1e954174a59170864c2fc6f9
#
_cell.length_a   1.000
_cell.length_b   1.000
_cell.length_c   1.000
_cell.angle_alpha   90.00
_cell.angle_beta   90.00
_cell.angle_gamma   90.00
#
_symmetry.space_group_name_H-M   'P 1'
#
loop_
_entity.id
_entity.type
_entity.pdbx_description
1 polymer ?
#
loop_
_entity_poly.entity_id
_entity_poly.type
_entity_poly.pdbx_seq_one_letter_code
_entity_poly.pdbx_strand_id
1 'polypeptide(L)'
;PPPFKLLLSKAPTWACIIANFVNNWGFFILLAWMPLYFKQVVGLNLREAAWFSALPWATMAASGVVAGTLADNLINSRGWSVTATRKFIQGVGFIGPAVCLIMLAAYGAQMTAARAVTTLTVACGCTAFTQAGFLVNFQEIGPKYAGVLHGMANTAGSIAGMVGTYAIGAVLEATGGNWSAVLYITAVVYALGAATWLTMSTGERVFD
;
A
#
# COMPACT_ATOMS: atom_id res chain seq x y z
N PRO A 1 -13.29 -18.63 -22.42
CA PRO A 1 -13.41 -17.47 -21.53
C PRO A 1 -12.92 -17.82 -20.13
N PRO A 2 -12.33 -16.85 -19.41
CA PRO A 2 -11.85 -17.07 -18.03
C PRO A 2 -13.01 -17.49 -17.12
N PRO A 3 -12.78 -18.44 -16.18
CA PRO A 3 -13.83 -18.94 -15.29
C PRO A 3 -14.04 -17.98 -14.10
N PHE A 4 -14.58 -16.79 -14.35
CA PHE A 4 -14.74 -15.74 -13.33
C PHE A 4 -15.47 -16.21 -12.07
N LYS A 5 -16.52 -17.04 -12.20
CA LYS A 5 -17.25 -17.58 -11.05
C LYS A 5 -16.35 -18.43 -10.15
N LEU A 6 -15.47 -19.25 -10.73
CA LEU A 6 -14.51 -20.06 -10.00
C LEU A 6 -13.48 -19.15 -9.31
N LEU A 7 -12.90 -18.21 -10.06
CA LEU A 7 -11.87 -17.30 -9.52
C LEU A 7 -12.39 -16.48 -8.35
N LEU A 8 -13.61 -15.94 -8.45
CA LEU A 8 -14.24 -15.13 -7.39
C LEU A 8 -14.80 -15.95 -6.22
N SER A 9 -14.88 -17.29 -6.33
CA SER A 9 -15.37 -18.16 -5.24
C SER A 9 -14.35 -18.40 -4.14
N LYS A 10 -13.08 -18.03 -4.34
CA LYS A 10 -11.98 -18.35 -3.42
C LYS A 10 -11.49 -17.12 -2.63
N ALA A 11 -11.32 -17.29 -1.33
CA ALA A 11 -10.88 -16.23 -0.43
C ALA A 11 -9.52 -15.60 -0.82
N PRO A 12 -8.49 -16.36 -1.27
CA PRO A 12 -7.22 -15.76 -1.70
C PRO A 12 -7.34 -14.78 -2.86
N THR A 13 -8.30 -14.98 -3.77
CA THR A 13 -8.58 -14.02 -4.85
C THR A 13 -9.02 -12.67 -4.27
N TRP A 14 -9.93 -12.67 -3.32
CA TRP A 14 -10.39 -11.46 -2.64
C TRP A 14 -9.29 -10.80 -1.83
N ALA A 15 -8.43 -11.60 -1.18
CA ALA A 15 -7.24 -11.05 -0.51
C ALA A 15 -6.37 -10.24 -1.48
N CYS A 16 -6.11 -10.76 -2.67
CA CYS A 16 -5.34 -10.06 -3.70
C CYS A 16 -6.06 -8.83 -4.26
N ILE A 17 -7.38 -8.91 -4.51
CA ILE A 17 -8.20 -7.79 -5.01
C ILE A 17 -8.20 -6.65 -3.97
N ILE A 18 -8.45 -6.97 -2.70
CA ILE A 18 -8.48 -5.99 -1.62
C ILE A 18 -7.07 -5.42 -1.37
N ALA A 19 -6.03 -6.25 -1.41
CA ALA A 19 -4.67 -5.77 -1.27
C ALA A 19 -4.30 -4.77 -2.38
N ASN A 20 -4.68 -5.03 -3.63
CA ASN A 20 -4.45 -4.09 -4.73
C ASN A 20 -5.28 -2.81 -4.58
N PHE A 21 -6.54 -2.91 -4.13
CA PHE A 21 -7.37 -1.75 -3.81
C PHE A 21 -6.69 -0.85 -2.76
N VAL A 22 -6.28 -1.43 -1.64
CA VAL A 22 -5.62 -0.71 -0.53
C VAL A 22 -4.29 -0.10 -0.97
N ASN A 23 -3.49 -0.85 -1.71
CA ASN A 23 -2.21 -0.36 -2.23
C ASN A 23 -2.41 0.85 -3.15
N ASN A 24 -3.37 0.79 -4.06
CA ASN A 24 -3.66 1.89 -4.98
C ASN A 24 -4.32 3.08 -4.26
N TRP A 25 -5.17 2.84 -3.27
CA TRP A 25 -5.70 3.90 -2.41
C TRP A 25 -4.57 4.77 -1.85
N GLY A 26 -3.61 4.16 -1.16
CA GLY A 26 -2.47 4.88 -0.60
C GLY A 26 -1.57 5.51 -1.66
N PHE A 27 -1.27 4.79 -2.75
CA PHE A 27 -0.42 5.28 -3.84
C PHE A 27 -0.98 6.55 -4.47
N PHE A 28 -2.24 6.56 -4.89
CA PHE A 28 -2.84 7.71 -5.55
C PHE A 28 -3.07 8.88 -4.61
N ILE A 29 -3.38 8.63 -3.34
CA ILE A 29 -3.46 9.69 -2.33
C ILE A 29 -2.10 10.37 -2.16
N LEU A 30 -1.04 9.60 -1.99
CA LEU A 30 0.32 10.15 -1.85
C LEU A 30 0.73 10.90 -3.13
N LEU A 31 0.46 10.33 -4.29
CA LEU A 31 0.80 10.96 -5.56
C LEU A 31 0.09 12.32 -5.75
N ALA A 32 -1.21 12.37 -5.48
CA ALA A 32 -2.02 13.56 -5.72
C ALA A 32 -1.84 14.63 -4.63
N TRP A 33 -1.68 14.22 -3.37
CA TRP A 33 -1.83 15.12 -2.23
C TRP A 33 -0.55 15.38 -1.43
N MET A 34 0.52 14.58 -1.59
CA MET A 34 1.77 14.76 -0.85
C MET A 34 2.39 16.17 -0.99
N PRO A 35 2.49 16.77 -2.19
CA PRO A 35 3.05 18.11 -2.32
C PRO A 35 2.22 19.16 -1.58
N LEU A 36 0.89 19.01 -1.59
CA LEU A 36 0.00 19.92 -0.88
C LEU A 36 0.11 19.77 0.64
N TYR A 37 0.23 18.54 1.13
CA TYR A 37 0.50 18.24 2.54
C TYR A 37 1.80 18.91 3.01
N PHE A 38 2.88 18.76 2.25
CA PHE A 38 4.17 19.39 2.58
C PHE A 38 4.08 20.91 2.61
N LYS A 39 3.33 21.51 1.69
CA LYS A 39 3.11 22.95 1.69
C LYS A 39 2.26 23.43 2.85
N GLN A 40 1.13 22.80 3.12
CA GLN A 40 0.12 23.29 4.07
C GLN A 40 0.43 22.91 5.53
N VAL A 41 0.95 21.71 5.78
CA VAL A 41 1.17 21.20 7.13
C VAL A 41 2.63 21.34 7.55
N VAL A 42 3.55 21.04 6.64
CA VAL A 42 5.00 21.06 6.93
C VAL A 42 5.59 22.48 6.74
N GLY A 43 4.88 23.35 6.01
CA GLY A 43 5.30 24.75 5.78
C GLY A 43 6.42 24.91 4.75
N LEU A 44 6.65 23.91 3.88
CA LEU A 44 7.65 23.99 2.82
C LEU A 44 7.17 24.91 1.70
N ASN A 45 8.12 25.64 1.08
CA ASN A 45 7.80 26.35 -0.16
C ASN A 45 7.58 25.35 -1.32
N LEU A 46 7.01 25.81 -2.43
CA LEU A 46 6.63 24.94 -3.54
C LEU A 46 7.82 24.16 -4.14
N ARG A 47 8.97 24.79 -4.22
CA ARG A 47 10.20 24.17 -4.75
C ARG A 47 10.72 23.09 -3.82
N GLU A 48 10.77 23.36 -2.52
CA GLU A 48 11.15 22.39 -1.51
C GLU A 48 10.16 21.21 -1.45
N ALA A 49 8.86 21.48 -1.47
CA ALA A 49 7.82 20.46 -1.48
C ALA A 49 7.98 19.52 -2.70
N ALA A 50 8.30 20.04 -3.86
CA ALA A 50 8.56 19.23 -5.06
C ALA A 50 9.80 18.33 -4.90
N TRP A 51 10.92 18.87 -4.41
CA TRP A 51 12.13 18.08 -4.17
C TRP A 51 11.96 17.02 -3.08
N PHE A 52 11.37 17.38 -1.96
CA PHE A 52 11.12 16.42 -0.88
C PHE A 52 10.07 15.36 -1.25
N SER A 53 9.17 15.66 -2.18
CA SER A 53 8.24 14.65 -2.71
C SER A 53 8.93 13.59 -3.60
N ALA A 54 10.12 13.86 -4.14
CA ALA A 54 10.87 12.88 -4.90
C ALA A 54 11.54 11.80 -4.02
N LEU A 55 11.93 12.15 -2.79
CA LEU A 55 12.63 11.26 -1.86
C LEU A 55 11.83 9.99 -1.50
N PRO A 56 10.54 10.07 -1.14
CA PRO A 56 9.71 8.89 -0.90
C PRO A 56 9.67 7.92 -2.10
N TRP A 57 9.59 8.45 -3.32
CA TRP A 57 9.55 7.62 -4.54
C TRP A 57 10.87 6.91 -4.80
N ALA A 58 12.01 7.60 -4.62
CA ALA A 58 13.33 6.98 -4.72
C ALA A 58 13.53 5.87 -3.67
N THR A 59 13.10 6.13 -2.43
CA THR A 59 13.14 5.13 -1.35
C THR A 59 12.24 3.94 -1.66
N MET A 60 11.05 4.17 -2.20
CA MET A 60 10.14 3.12 -2.62
C MET A 60 10.77 2.20 -3.68
N ALA A 61 11.46 2.76 -4.66
CA ALA A 61 12.16 1.97 -5.68
C ALA A 61 13.26 1.09 -5.07
N ALA A 62 14.09 1.64 -4.20
CA ALA A 62 15.14 0.90 -3.51
C ALA A 62 14.57 -0.19 -2.57
N SER A 63 13.52 0.15 -1.81
CA SER A 63 12.87 -0.78 -0.88
C SER A 63 12.20 -1.96 -1.58
N GLY A 64 11.72 -1.79 -2.82
CA GLY A 64 11.16 -2.89 -3.62
C GLY A 64 12.20 -3.99 -3.90
N VAL A 65 13.44 -3.60 -4.22
CA VAL A 65 14.55 -4.56 -4.39
C VAL A 65 14.87 -5.28 -3.07
N VAL A 66 14.91 -4.55 -1.97
CA VAL A 66 15.14 -5.12 -0.63
C VAL A 66 14.03 -6.11 -0.27
N ALA A 67 12.77 -5.77 -0.54
CA ALA A 67 11.62 -6.62 -0.25
C ALA A 67 11.67 -7.94 -1.04
N GLY A 68 12.00 -7.89 -2.33
CA GLY A 68 12.18 -9.07 -3.17
C GLY A 68 13.29 -9.97 -2.66
N THR A 69 14.47 -9.39 -2.44
CA THR A 69 15.65 -10.12 -1.93
C THR A 69 15.38 -10.76 -0.55
N LEU A 70 14.67 -10.05 0.32
CA LEU A 70 14.28 -10.56 1.63
C LEU A 70 13.30 -11.73 1.50
N ALA A 71 12.29 -11.61 0.64
CA ALA A 71 11.33 -12.69 0.40
C ALA A 71 12.02 -13.96 -0.12
N ASP A 72 12.92 -13.81 -1.10
CA ASP A 72 13.68 -14.93 -1.65
C ASP A 72 14.59 -15.58 -0.60
N ASN A 73 15.24 -14.79 0.25
CA ASN A 73 16.07 -15.30 1.34
C ASN A 73 15.24 -16.07 2.39
N LEU A 74 14.08 -15.56 2.76
CA LEU A 74 13.19 -16.22 3.71
C LEU A 74 12.73 -17.59 3.19
N ILE A 75 12.36 -17.68 1.91
CA ILE A 75 11.90 -18.93 1.31
C ILE A 75 13.08 -19.89 1.08
N ASN A 76 14.11 -19.44 0.36
CA ASN A 76 15.15 -20.33 -0.17
C ASN A 76 16.24 -20.67 0.86
N SER A 77 16.58 -19.71 1.75
CA SER A 77 17.69 -19.90 2.70
C SER A 77 17.21 -20.24 4.11
N ARG A 78 16.04 -19.72 4.53
CA ARG A 78 15.52 -19.93 5.88
C ARG A 78 14.37 -20.94 5.95
N GLY A 79 13.91 -21.48 4.82
CA GLY A 79 12.90 -22.52 4.76
C GLY A 79 11.50 -22.08 5.20
N TRP A 80 11.19 -20.78 5.13
CA TRP A 80 9.84 -20.31 5.40
C TRP A 80 8.89 -20.78 4.30
N SER A 81 7.65 -21.09 4.69
CA SER A 81 6.63 -21.34 3.68
C SER A 81 6.34 -20.07 2.87
N VAL A 82 5.94 -20.26 1.61
CA VAL A 82 5.54 -19.13 0.74
C VAL A 82 4.43 -18.33 1.40
N THR A 83 3.42 -19.00 1.96
CA THR A 83 2.32 -18.34 2.67
C THR A 83 2.81 -17.45 3.82
N ALA A 84 3.68 -17.96 4.69
CA ALA A 84 4.22 -17.20 5.81
C ALA A 84 5.03 -15.99 5.34
N THR A 85 5.86 -16.18 4.31
CA THR A 85 6.67 -15.12 3.71
C THR A 85 5.78 -14.02 3.12
N ARG A 86 4.75 -14.39 2.33
CA ARG A 86 3.84 -13.40 1.72
C ARG A 86 3.03 -12.64 2.78
N LYS A 87 2.58 -13.32 3.84
CA LYS A 87 1.89 -12.66 4.96
C LYS A 87 2.81 -11.68 5.69
N PHE A 88 4.04 -12.07 5.97
CA PHE A 88 5.01 -11.19 6.63
C PHE A 88 5.37 -9.97 5.76
N ILE A 89 5.77 -10.18 4.53
CA ILE A 89 6.18 -9.12 3.60
C ILE A 89 5.03 -8.11 3.36
N GLN A 90 3.83 -8.61 3.10
CA GLN A 90 2.66 -7.76 2.92
C GLN A 90 2.25 -7.06 4.22
N GLY A 91 2.43 -7.73 5.36
CA GLY A 91 2.22 -7.14 6.68
C GLY A 91 3.09 -5.90 6.88
N VAL A 92 4.38 -5.97 6.56
CA VAL A 92 5.27 -4.80 6.55
C VAL A 92 4.74 -3.72 5.60
N GLY A 93 4.30 -4.10 4.40
CA GLY A 93 3.78 -3.21 3.37
C GLY A 93 2.50 -2.45 3.75
N PHE A 94 1.72 -2.96 4.69
CA PHE A 94 0.47 -2.32 5.12
C PHE A 94 0.52 -1.78 6.55
N ILE A 95 1.09 -2.52 7.50
CA ILE A 95 1.18 -2.08 8.89
C ILE A 95 2.18 -0.93 9.03
N GLY A 96 3.31 -1.00 8.32
CA GLY A 96 4.32 0.05 8.33
C GLY A 96 3.76 1.43 7.95
N PRO A 97 3.14 1.58 6.77
CA PRO A 97 2.49 2.84 6.39
C PRO A 97 1.38 3.25 7.36
N ALA A 98 0.55 2.32 7.84
CA ALA A 98 -0.52 2.63 8.79
C ALA A 98 0.04 3.29 10.06
N VAL A 99 1.09 2.73 10.64
CA VAL A 99 1.75 3.29 11.84
C VAL A 99 2.33 4.66 11.55
N CYS A 100 3.05 4.82 10.43
CA CYS A 100 3.62 6.12 10.05
C CYS A 100 2.54 7.20 9.85
N LEU A 101 1.42 6.85 9.23
CA LEU A 101 0.31 7.78 9.02
C LEU A 101 -0.40 8.15 10.32
N ILE A 102 -0.56 7.21 11.25
CA ILE A 102 -1.08 7.48 12.59
C ILE A 102 -0.14 8.45 13.34
N MET A 103 1.17 8.24 13.27
CA MET A 103 2.16 9.15 13.87
C MET A 103 2.06 10.56 13.28
N LEU A 104 1.94 10.69 11.96
CA LEU A 104 1.76 11.97 11.29
C LEU A 104 0.42 12.62 11.66
N ALA A 105 -0.64 11.85 11.79
CA ALA A 105 -1.96 12.36 12.18
C ALA A 105 -1.97 12.89 13.62
N ALA A 106 -1.32 12.17 14.54
CA ALA A 106 -1.30 12.51 15.97
C ALA A 106 -0.32 13.64 16.30
N TYR A 107 0.82 13.68 15.63
CA TYR A 107 1.94 14.55 16.01
C TYR A 107 2.41 15.49 14.89
N GLY A 108 1.82 15.44 13.70
CA GLY A 108 2.31 16.16 12.52
C GLY A 108 2.51 17.66 12.72
N ALA A 109 1.57 18.32 13.41
CA ALA A 109 1.65 19.74 13.72
C ALA A 109 2.81 20.11 14.70
N GLN A 110 3.34 19.14 15.44
CA GLN A 110 4.45 19.31 16.39
C GLN A 110 5.77 18.79 15.82
N MET A 111 5.73 18.14 14.66
CA MET A 111 6.94 17.61 14.01
C MET A 111 7.72 18.71 13.30
N THR A 112 9.04 18.59 13.31
CA THR A 112 9.88 19.34 12.37
C THR A 112 9.64 18.87 10.94
N ALA A 113 9.86 19.74 9.96
CA ALA A 113 9.76 19.38 8.54
C ALA A 113 10.56 18.11 8.20
N ALA A 114 11.79 17.99 8.70
CA ALA A 114 12.64 16.83 8.51
C ALA A 114 12.00 15.53 9.03
N ARG A 115 11.39 15.57 10.23
CA ARG A 115 10.72 14.38 10.80
C ARG A 115 9.49 13.98 10.01
N ALA A 116 8.67 14.94 9.59
CA ALA A 116 7.48 14.67 8.79
C ALA A 116 7.86 14.03 7.42
N VAL A 117 8.84 14.61 6.73
CA VAL A 117 9.37 14.08 5.46
C VAL A 117 9.94 12.67 5.65
N THR A 118 10.75 12.46 6.70
CA THR A 118 11.34 11.14 6.99
C THR A 118 10.25 10.11 7.28
N THR A 119 9.25 10.44 8.09
CA THR A 119 8.14 9.51 8.42
C THR A 119 7.36 9.11 7.15
N LEU A 120 7.08 10.07 6.28
CA LEU A 120 6.39 9.79 5.02
C LEU A 120 7.26 8.96 4.05
N THR A 121 8.57 9.23 4.03
CA THR A 121 9.55 8.46 3.25
C THR A 121 9.60 7.01 3.73
N VAL A 122 9.61 6.77 5.04
CA VAL A 122 9.54 5.42 5.63
C VAL A 122 8.22 4.74 5.27
N ALA A 123 7.10 5.45 5.34
CA ALA A 123 5.80 4.90 4.91
C ALA A 123 5.84 4.41 3.46
N CYS A 124 6.36 5.22 2.54
CA CYS A 124 6.51 4.84 1.14
C CYS A 124 7.47 3.66 0.94
N GLY A 125 8.59 3.64 1.67
CA GLY A 125 9.52 2.51 1.66
C GLY A 125 8.86 1.21 2.11
N CYS A 126 8.08 1.25 3.18
CA CYS A 126 7.30 0.08 3.62
C CYS A 126 6.27 -0.35 2.58
N THR A 127 5.56 0.59 1.95
CA THR A 127 4.57 0.26 0.90
C THR A 127 5.18 -0.52 -0.26
N ALA A 128 6.45 -0.30 -0.59
CA ALA A 128 7.15 -1.05 -1.65
C ALA A 128 7.22 -2.57 -1.41
N PHE A 129 7.14 -3.01 -0.16
CA PHE A 129 7.09 -4.43 0.20
C PHE A 129 5.87 -5.15 -0.38
N THR A 130 4.80 -4.44 -0.68
CA THR A 130 3.60 -5.01 -1.33
C THR A 130 3.90 -5.64 -2.68
N GLN A 131 4.95 -5.20 -3.39
CA GLN A 131 5.35 -5.78 -4.67
C GLN A 131 5.84 -7.22 -4.52
N ALA A 132 6.56 -7.54 -3.44
CA ALA A 132 6.97 -8.90 -3.10
C ALA A 132 5.93 -9.63 -2.21
N GLY A 133 4.84 -8.98 -1.88
CA GLY A 133 3.68 -9.53 -1.18
C GLY A 133 2.59 -9.99 -2.15
N PHE A 134 1.53 -9.16 -2.29
CA PHE A 134 0.36 -9.54 -3.08
C PHE A 134 0.62 -9.61 -4.59
N LEU A 135 1.52 -8.77 -5.12
CA LEU A 135 1.70 -8.68 -6.57
C LEU A 135 2.27 -9.98 -7.17
N VAL A 136 3.22 -10.62 -6.49
CA VAL A 136 3.77 -11.92 -6.89
C VAL A 136 2.76 -13.05 -6.62
N ASN A 137 1.92 -12.91 -5.60
CA ASN A 137 1.00 -13.94 -5.16
C ASN A 137 -0.04 -14.37 -6.22
N PHE A 138 -0.37 -13.51 -7.19
CA PHE A 138 -1.21 -13.89 -8.32
C PHE A 138 -0.66 -15.11 -9.10
N GLN A 139 0.67 -15.17 -9.23
CA GLN A 139 1.34 -16.26 -9.95
C GLN A 139 1.41 -17.54 -9.09
N GLU A 140 1.42 -17.40 -7.78
CA GLU A 140 1.47 -18.54 -6.85
C GLU A 140 0.11 -19.23 -6.74
N ILE A 141 -0.96 -18.47 -6.53
CA ILE A 141 -2.29 -19.03 -6.35
C ILE A 141 -2.91 -19.58 -7.62
N GLY A 142 -2.54 -19.07 -8.80
CA GLY A 142 -3.09 -19.53 -10.07
C GLY A 142 -2.24 -19.10 -11.27
N PRO A 143 -1.12 -19.79 -11.55
CA PRO A 143 -0.20 -19.40 -12.64
C PRO A 143 -0.91 -19.26 -13.99
N LYS A 144 -1.84 -20.18 -14.29
CA LYS A 144 -2.63 -20.19 -15.52
C LYS A 144 -3.55 -18.96 -15.67
N TYR A 145 -4.00 -18.42 -14.56
CA TYR A 145 -4.96 -17.30 -14.50
C TYR A 145 -4.34 -16.02 -13.94
N ALA A 146 -3.04 -15.97 -13.71
CA ALA A 146 -2.36 -14.84 -13.07
C ALA A 146 -2.67 -13.49 -13.73
N GLY A 147 -2.68 -13.43 -15.06
CA GLY A 147 -3.03 -12.23 -15.80
C GLY A 147 -4.50 -11.79 -15.59
N VAL A 148 -5.42 -12.75 -15.53
CA VAL A 148 -6.85 -12.46 -15.27
C VAL A 148 -7.05 -11.98 -13.84
N LEU A 149 -6.47 -12.67 -12.88
CA LEU A 149 -6.51 -12.30 -11.45
C LEU A 149 -5.94 -10.88 -11.24
N HIS A 150 -4.80 -10.61 -11.85
CA HIS A 150 -4.19 -9.27 -11.79
C HIS A 150 -5.07 -8.21 -12.47
N GLY A 151 -5.64 -8.51 -13.63
CA GLY A 151 -6.56 -7.59 -14.33
C GLY A 151 -7.78 -7.23 -13.50
N MET A 152 -8.42 -8.22 -12.84
CA MET A 152 -9.54 -8.00 -11.93
C MET A 152 -9.13 -7.13 -10.73
N ALA A 153 -8.00 -7.45 -10.11
CA ALA A 153 -7.48 -6.68 -8.99
C ALA A 153 -7.10 -5.25 -9.41
N ASN A 154 -6.53 -5.07 -10.59
CA ASN A 154 -6.15 -3.76 -11.13
C ASN A 154 -7.37 -2.87 -11.43
N THR A 155 -8.47 -3.47 -11.87
CA THR A 155 -9.75 -2.76 -12.02
C THR A 155 -10.22 -2.20 -10.67
N ALA A 156 -10.20 -3.01 -9.61
CA ALA A 156 -10.52 -2.55 -8.25
C ALA A 156 -9.55 -1.47 -7.76
N GLY A 157 -8.25 -1.61 -8.05
CA GLY A 157 -7.22 -0.63 -7.72
C GLY A 157 -7.43 0.71 -8.43
N SER A 158 -7.83 0.69 -9.69
CA SER A 158 -8.14 1.92 -10.44
C SER A 158 -9.35 2.66 -9.84
N ILE A 159 -10.37 1.91 -9.44
CA ILE A 159 -11.53 2.48 -8.72
C ILE A 159 -11.09 3.10 -7.39
N ALA A 160 -10.22 2.41 -6.64
CA ALA A 160 -9.66 2.93 -5.39
C ALA A 160 -8.93 4.26 -5.59
N GLY A 161 -8.15 4.39 -6.67
CA GLY A 161 -7.43 5.62 -7.00
C GLY A 161 -8.37 6.79 -7.27
N MET A 162 -9.40 6.58 -8.11
CA MET A 162 -10.40 7.61 -8.43
C MET A 162 -11.22 8.01 -7.19
N VAL A 163 -11.81 7.02 -6.53
CA VAL A 163 -12.67 7.25 -5.36
C VAL A 163 -11.86 7.83 -4.21
N GLY A 164 -10.66 7.30 -3.94
CA GLY A 164 -9.79 7.78 -2.87
C GLY A 164 -9.36 9.23 -3.06
N THR A 165 -8.90 9.58 -4.25
CA THR A 165 -8.48 10.96 -4.54
C THR A 165 -9.63 11.96 -4.38
N TYR A 166 -10.83 11.60 -4.87
CA TYR A 166 -12.02 12.42 -4.72
C TYR A 166 -12.47 12.51 -3.24
N ALA A 167 -12.55 11.38 -2.56
CA ALA A 167 -12.97 11.31 -1.16
C ALA A 167 -12.08 12.15 -0.24
N ILE A 168 -10.77 12.13 -0.46
CA ILE A 168 -9.83 12.94 0.32
C ILE A 168 -10.05 14.44 0.06
N GLY A 169 -10.28 14.84 -1.19
CA GLY A 169 -10.62 16.22 -1.51
C GLY A 169 -11.88 16.68 -0.78
N ALA A 170 -12.94 15.85 -0.81
CA ALA A 170 -14.20 16.13 -0.11
C ALA A 170 -14.02 16.20 1.43
N VAL A 171 -13.19 15.33 2.01
CA VAL A 171 -12.88 15.38 3.45
C VAL A 171 -12.14 16.66 3.80
N LEU A 172 -11.14 17.07 3.03
CA LEU A 172 -10.41 18.31 3.27
C LEU A 172 -11.33 19.54 3.16
N GLU A 173 -12.21 19.57 2.16
CA GLU A 173 -13.19 20.65 2.00
C GLU A 173 -14.18 20.69 3.18
N ALA A 174 -14.80 19.56 3.53
CA ALA A 174 -15.77 19.45 4.60
C ALA A 174 -15.21 19.75 6.00
N THR A 175 -13.91 19.51 6.20
CA THR A 175 -13.23 19.67 7.51
C THR A 175 -12.38 20.94 7.59
N GLY A 176 -12.43 21.82 6.59
CA GLY A 176 -11.61 23.04 6.58
C GLY A 176 -10.10 22.75 6.52
N GLY A 177 -9.69 21.67 5.84
CA GLY A 177 -8.28 21.32 5.67
C GLY A 177 -7.69 20.42 6.76
N ASN A 178 -8.51 19.63 7.44
CA ASN A 178 -8.02 18.72 8.50
C ASN A 178 -7.28 17.50 7.92
N TRP A 179 -5.97 17.63 7.78
CA TRP A 179 -5.09 16.57 7.31
C TRP A 179 -5.01 15.34 8.24
N SER A 180 -5.20 15.54 9.55
CA SER A 180 -5.20 14.40 10.48
C SER A 180 -6.33 13.43 10.17
N ALA A 181 -7.52 13.93 9.79
CA ALA A 181 -8.64 13.08 9.37
C ALA A 181 -8.28 12.23 8.13
N VAL A 182 -7.65 12.85 7.13
CA VAL A 182 -7.18 12.15 5.92
C VAL A 182 -6.20 11.04 6.23
N LEU A 183 -5.22 11.34 7.09
CA LEU A 183 -4.18 10.39 7.48
C LEU A 183 -4.76 9.22 8.29
N TYR A 184 -5.68 9.48 9.22
CA TYR A 184 -6.38 8.42 9.96
C TYR A 184 -7.24 7.54 9.06
N ILE A 185 -8.01 8.12 8.13
CA ILE A 185 -8.82 7.34 7.17
C ILE A 185 -7.91 6.41 6.37
N THR A 186 -6.81 6.93 5.85
CA THR A 186 -5.86 6.13 5.06
C THR A 186 -5.20 5.04 5.91
N ALA A 187 -4.84 5.32 7.16
CA ALA A 187 -4.31 4.33 8.09
C ALA A 187 -5.30 3.21 8.37
N VAL A 188 -6.58 3.53 8.54
CA VAL A 188 -7.65 2.53 8.73
C VAL A 188 -7.79 1.64 7.48
N VAL A 189 -7.73 2.22 6.29
CA VAL A 189 -7.77 1.43 5.04
C VAL A 189 -6.60 0.45 4.96
N TYR A 190 -5.39 0.89 5.31
CA TYR A 190 -4.23 0.00 5.39
C TYR A 190 -4.39 -1.10 6.45
N ALA A 191 -4.91 -0.77 7.63
CA ALA A 191 -5.14 -1.75 8.70
C ALA A 191 -6.16 -2.81 8.30
N LEU A 192 -7.26 -2.42 7.66
CA LEU A 192 -8.25 -3.35 7.11
C LEU A 192 -7.66 -4.24 6.01
N GLY A 193 -6.82 -3.67 5.14
CA GLY A 193 -6.08 -4.42 4.14
C GLY A 193 -5.14 -5.46 4.75
N ALA A 194 -4.41 -5.09 5.81
CA ALA A 194 -3.54 -6.00 6.55
C ALA A 194 -4.33 -7.15 7.20
N ALA A 195 -5.44 -6.84 7.87
CA ALA A 195 -6.30 -7.85 8.50
C ALA A 195 -6.85 -8.84 7.47
N THR A 196 -7.37 -8.34 6.34
CA THR A 196 -7.88 -9.17 5.24
C THR A 196 -6.77 -10.06 4.67
N TRP A 197 -5.58 -9.50 4.43
CA TRP A 197 -4.46 -10.27 3.90
C TRP A 197 -4.01 -11.38 4.85
N LEU A 198 -3.84 -11.07 6.12
CA LEU A 198 -3.39 -12.04 7.12
C LEU A 198 -4.37 -13.21 7.30
N THR A 199 -5.66 -12.96 7.11
CA THR A 199 -6.70 -14.00 7.29
C THR A 199 -6.99 -14.79 6.03
N MET A 200 -7.01 -14.16 4.84
CA MET A 200 -7.55 -14.76 3.62
C MET A 200 -6.49 -15.17 2.58
N SER A 201 -5.23 -14.70 2.69
CA SER A 201 -4.19 -15.01 1.72
C SER A 201 -3.56 -16.39 1.92
N THR A 202 -3.07 -16.95 0.83
CA THR A 202 -2.24 -18.17 0.81
C THR A 202 -1.17 -18.05 -0.27
N GLY A 203 -0.03 -18.72 -0.08
CA GLY A 203 0.99 -18.88 -1.13
C GLY A 203 0.89 -20.23 -1.85
N GLU A 204 -0.14 -21.01 -1.54
CA GLU A 204 -0.37 -22.31 -2.17
C GLU A 204 -1.18 -22.15 -3.46
N ARG A 205 -0.99 -23.07 -4.41
CA ARG A 205 -1.78 -23.10 -5.63
C ARG A 205 -3.24 -23.39 -5.32
N VAL A 206 -4.13 -22.51 -5.78
CA VAL A 206 -5.59 -22.59 -5.58
C VAL A 206 -6.30 -22.96 -6.88
N PHE A 207 -5.69 -22.60 -8.02
CA PHE A 207 -6.24 -22.82 -9.35
C PHE A 207 -5.22 -23.54 -10.24
N ASP A 208 -5.67 -24.61 -10.88
CA ASP A 208 -4.90 -25.43 -11.85
C ASP A 208 -5.08 -24.96 -13.30
#